data_93147e8aff50805f358910134abd63c6
#
_entry.id   93147e8aff50805f358910134abd63c6
#
_cell.length_a   1.000
_cell.length_b   1.000
_cell.length_c   1.000
_cell.angle_alpha   90.00
_cell.angle_beta   90.00
_cell.angle_gamma   90.00
#
_symmetry.space_group_name_H-M   'P 1'
#
loop_
_entity.id
_entity.type
_entity.pdbx_description
1 polymer ?
#
loop_
_entity_poly.entity_id
_entity_poly.type
_entity_poly.pdbx_seq_one_letter_code
_entity_poly.pdbx_strand_id
1 'polypeptide(L)'
;MNNEIINIAKKVIDDEVEALIGLKAYINDNFNEIVQVIYECKGRLIFTGIGKSGHISKKISATLSSTGTSSFFIHSTEAFHGDLGMIQEDDIVVAISYSGETEDLLKTIPIIKRLGCSVIGVSGNEKSTLSKVSDYHQLIKVEKEACPLDLAPTSSATATLVWGDALAISLMKKKNFKPEDFAKSHPGGTLGKR
;
A
#
# COMPACT_ATOMS: atom_id res chain seq x y z
N MET A 1 9.91 18.21 33.24
CA MET A 1 9.12 18.47 32.00
C MET A 1 9.85 18.02 30.72
N ASN A 2 11.10 18.40 30.47
CA ASN A 2 11.79 18.01 29.22
C ASN A 2 11.96 16.50 29.02
N ASN A 3 12.13 15.71 30.08
CA ASN A 3 12.34 14.26 29.97
C ASN A 3 11.04 13.49 29.65
N GLU A 4 9.87 13.99 30.02
CA GLU A 4 8.59 13.35 29.77
C GLU A 4 8.26 13.31 28.27
N ILE A 5 8.39 14.44 27.57
CA ILE A 5 8.14 14.53 26.12
C ILE A 5 9.12 13.64 25.33
N ILE A 6 10.39 13.64 25.74
CA ILE A 6 11.41 12.77 25.14
C ILE A 6 11.05 11.29 25.31
N ASN A 7 10.57 10.90 26.50
CA ASN A 7 10.16 9.52 26.76
C ASN A 7 8.92 9.12 25.96
N ILE A 8 7.94 10.02 25.82
CA ILE A 8 6.78 9.80 24.93
C ILE A 8 7.24 9.57 23.49
N ALA A 9 8.12 10.44 22.97
CA ALA A 9 8.61 10.30 21.59
C ALA A 9 9.36 8.98 21.37
N LYS A 10 10.21 8.57 22.31
CA LYS A 10 10.92 7.28 22.25
C LYS A 10 9.94 6.11 22.29
N LYS A 11 8.91 6.19 23.15
CA LYS A 11 7.89 5.14 23.23
C LYS A 11 7.11 4.98 21.93
N VAL A 12 6.77 6.06 21.24
CA VAL A 12 6.12 6.00 19.91
C VAL A 12 6.99 5.22 18.93
N ILE A 13 8.30 5.51 18.89
CA ILE A 13 9.24 4.79 18.04
C ILE A 13 9.28 3.29 18.39
N ASP A 14 9.35 2.96 19.70
CA ASP A 14 9.38 1.57 20.16
C ASP A 14 8.08 0.83 19.78
N ASP A 15 6.91 1.44 19.94
CA ASP A 15 5.61 0.86 19.56
C ASP A 15 5.53 0.62 18.04
N GLU A 16 6.02 1.54 17.21
CA GLU A 16 6.05 1.36 15.77
C GLU A 16 7.06 0.28 15.33
N VAL A 17 8.23 0.21 15.98
CA VAL A 17 9.21 -0.87 15.74
C VAL A 17 8.62 -2.24 16.07
N GLU A 18 7.90 -2.36 17.19
CA GLU A 18 7.21 -3.60 17.57
C GLU A 18 6.17 -4.01 16.50
N ALA A 19 5.37 -3.06 16.02
CA ALA A 19 4.42 -3.30 14.94
C ALA A 19 5.11 -3.79 13.65
N LEU A 20 6.27 -3.23 13.28
CA LEU A 20 7.04 -3.66 12.12
C LEU A 20 7.64 -5.06 12.30
N ILE A 21 8.06 -5.42 13.50
CA ILE A 21 8.53 -6.79 13.79
C ILE A 21 7.37 -7.77 13.62
N GLY A 22 6.18 -7.43 14.14
CA GLY A 22 4.97 -8.23 14.00
C GLY A 22 4.51 -8.41 12.55
N LEU A 23 4.72 -7.39 11.70
CA LEU A 23 4.37 -7.44 10.28
C LEU A 23 5.04 -8.63 9.55
N LYS A 24 6.23 -9.06 9.97
CA LYS A 24 6.96 -10.18 9.34
C LYS A 24 6.15 -11.47 9.32
N ALA A 25 5.27 -11.69 10.31
CA ALA A 25 4.42 -12.89 10.36
C ALA A 25 3.38 -12.95 9.21
N TYR A 26 3.06 -11.81 8.63
CA TYR A 26 2.09 -11.68 7.53
C TYR A 26 2.76 -11.63 6.15
N ILE A 27 4.09 -11.64 6.09
CA ILE A 27 4.87 -11.77 4.85
C ILE A 27 5.14 -13.26 4.63
N ASN A 28 4.22 -13.92 3.98
CA ASN A 28 4.16 -15.37 3.80
C ASN A 28 3.86 -15.73 2.33
N ASP A 29 3.37 -16.93 2.05
CA ASP A 29 3.07 -17.41 0.70
C ASP A 29 2.05 -16.53 -0.03
N ASN A 30 1.07 -15.96 0.69
CA ASN A 30 0.11 -15.02 0.13
C ASN A 30 0.79 -13.73 -0.39
N PHE A 31 1.79 -13.21 0.33
CA PHE A 31 2.58 -12.08 -0.17
C PHE A 31 3.33 -12.46 -1.46
N ASN A 32 3.90 -13.67 -1.52
CA ASN A 32 4.56 -14.15 -2.74
C ASN A 32 3.58 -14.27 -3.91
N GLU A 33 2.36 -14.73 -3.68
CA GLU A 33 1.29 -14.80 -4.68
C GLU A 33 0.92 -13.40 -5.19
N ILE A 34 0.76 -12.42 -4.30
CA ILE A 34 0.51 -11.01 -4.65
C ILE A 34 1.65 -10.46 -5.52
N VAL A 35 2.90 -10.71 -5.14
CA VAL A 35 4.07 -10.29 -5.94
C VAL A 35 4.05 -10.94 -7.32
N GLN A 36 3.68 -12.23 -7.41
CA GLN A 36 3.62 -12.95 -8.69
C GLN A 36 2.55 -12.37 -9.61
N VAL A 37 1.34 -12.17 -9.10
CA VAL A 37 0.21 -11.61 -9.86
C VAL A 37 0.54 -10.20 -10.39
N ILE A 38 1.18 -9.37 -9.56
CA ILE A 38 1.61 -8.02 -10.00
C ILE A 38 2.74 -8.11 -11.03
N TYR A 39 3.67 -9.05 -10.86
CA TYR A 39 4.77 -9.25 -11.82
C TYR A 39 4.26 -9.65 -13.22
N GLU A 40 3.20 -10.44 -13.30
CA GLU A 40 2.57 -10.93 -14.52
C GLU A 40 1.58 -9.93 -15.13
N CYS A 41 1.21 -8.87 -14.38
CA CYS A 41 0.29 -7.85 -14.83
C CYS A 41 0.81 -7.14 -16.09
N LYS A 42 -0.03 -7.07 -17.12
CA LYS A 42 0.27 -6.39 -18.39
C LYS A 42 -0.10 -4.90 -18.35
N GLY A 43 -1.00 -4.54 -17.45
CA GLY A 43 -1.43 -3.17 -17.20
C GLY A 43 -0.59 -2.46 -16.14
N ARG A 44 -1.22 -1.58 -15.40
CA ARG A 44 -0.62 -0.75 -14.35
C ARG A 44 -1.12 -1.18 -12.98
N LEU A 45 -0.39 -0.83 -11.94
CA LEU A 45 -0.79 -1.04 -10.57
C LEU A 45 -1.41 0.24 -10.01
N ILE A 46 -2.70 0.22 -9.75
CA ILE A 46 -3.47 1.40 -9.32
C ILE A 46 -3.75 1.28 -7.83
N PHE A 47 -3.28 2.27 -7.07
CA PHE A 47 -3.57 2.34 -5.64
C PHE A 47 -4.79 3.20 -5.38
N THR A 48 -5.62 2.79 -4.42
CA THR A 48 -6.76 3.58 -3.97
C THR A 48 -6.94 3.48 -2.46
N GLY A 49 -7.47 4.54 -1.86
CA GLY A 49 -7.69 4.65 -0.42
C GLY A 49 -8.12 6.06 -0.03
N ILE A 50 -8.51 6.24 1.23
CA ILE A 50 -9.00 7.51 1.78
C ILE A 50 -8.18 7.91 3.00
N GLY A 51 -8.04 9.21 3.25
CA GLY A 51 -7.36 9.77 4.42
C GLY A 51 -5.90 9.31 4.51
N LYS A 52 -5.47 8.81 5.68
CA LYS A 52 -4.08 8.36 5.91
C LYS A 52 -3.71 7.20 4.97
N SER A 53 -4.63 6.25 4.75
CA SER A 53 -4.43 5.16 3.79
C SER A 53 -4.20 5.69 2.37
N GLY A 54 -4.93 6.73 1.96
CA GLY A 54 -4.73 7.40 0.66
C GLY A 54 -3.36 8.07 0.55
N HIS A 55 -2.89 8.76 1.60
CA HIS A 55 -1.55 9.38 1.60
C HIS A 55 -0.44 8.32 1.50
N ILE A 56 -0.56 7.22 2.23
CA ILE A 56 0.37 6.09 2.16
C ILE A 56 0.33 5.44 0.78
N SER A 57 -0.87 5.23 0.21
CA SER A 57 -1.06 4.71 -1.15
C SER A 57 -0.34 5.55 -2.20
N LYS A 58 -0.41 6.88 -2.12
CA LYS A 58 0.33 7.78 -3.02
C LYS A 58 1.85 7.57 -2.92
N LYS A 59 2.39 7.45 -1.69
CA LYS A 59 3.82 7.20 -1.50
C LYS A 59 4.24 5.85 -2.07
N ILE A 60 3.49 4.79 -1.80
CA ILE A 60 3.80 3.44 -2.31
C ILE A 60 3.78 3.42 -3.84
N SER A 61 2.74 3.98 -4.45
CA SER A 61 2.60 4.11 -5.90
C SER A 61 3.79 4.85 -6.52
N ALA A 62 4.22 5.98 -5.93
CA ALA A 62 5.39 6.72 -6.39
C ALA A 62 6.69 5.90 -6.28
N THR A 63 6.88 5.13 -5.20
CA THR A 63 8.02 4.24 -5.02
C THR A 63 8.05 3.15 -6.10
N LEU A 64 6.91 2.51 -6.38
CA LEU A 64 6.78 1.48 -7.41
C LEU A 64 7.11 2.04 -8.79
N SER A 65 6.58 3.22 -9.15
CA SER A 65 6.87 3.88 -10.42
C SER A 65 8.37 4.17 -10.58
N SER A 66 9.03 4.61 -9.51
CA SER A 66 10.47 4.89 -9.53
C SER A 66 11.35 3.64 -9.55
N THR A 67 10.79 2.48 -9.19
CA THR A 67 11.51 1.19 -9.14
C THR A 67 11.07 0.21 -10.23
N GLY A 68 10.45 0.70 -11.32
CA GLY A 68 10.20 -0.07 -12.53
C GLY A 68 8.85 -0.79 -12.58
N THR A 69 7.91 -0.45 -11.68
CA THR A 69 6.52 -0.91 -11.78
C THR A 69 5.60 0.28 -12.00
N SER A 70 5.00 0.37 -13.22
CA SER A 70 4.08 1.46 -13.57
C SER A 70 2.92 1.49 -12.60
N SER A 71 2.78 2.60 -11.87
CA SER A 71 1.77 2.74 -10.82
C SER A 71 1.32 4.18 -10.67
N PHE A 72 0.07 4.37 -10.27
CA PHE A 72 -0.48 5.67 -9.88
C PHE A 72 -1.59 5.51 -8.82
N PHE A 73 -2.03 6.62 -8.27
CA PHE A 73 -3.04 6.67 -7.22
C PHE A 73 -4.31 7.34 -7.72
N ILE A 74 -5.45 6.75 -7.38
CA ILE A 74 -6.80 7.34 -7.56
C ILE A 74 -7.45 7.45 -6.18
N HIS A 75 -7.98 8.63 -5.84
CA HIS A 75 -8.73 8.79 -4.61
C HIS A 75 -10.10 8.11 -4.73
N SER A 76 -10.48 7.27 -3.72
CA SER A 76 -11.71 6.47 -3.84
C SER A 76 -12.97 7.33 -4.03
N THR A 77 -13.04 8.52 -3.43
CA THR A 77 -14.17 9.42 -3.62
C THR A 77 -14.20 10.00 -5.05
N GLU A 78 -13.05 10.43 -5.59
CA GLU A 78 -12.96 10.96 -6.95
C GLU A 78 -13.25 9.88 -8.00
N ALA A 79 -13.01 8.61 -7.67
CA ALA A 79 -13.36 7.48 -8.52
C ALA A 79 -14.85 7.51 -8.93
N PHE A 80 -15.75 7.86 -8.01
CA PHE A 80 -17.18 8.02 -8.32
C PHE A 80 -17.51 9.23 -9.21
N HIS A 81 -16.61 10.20 -9.30
CA HIS A 81 -16.81 11.43 -10.05
C HIS A 81 -16.10 11.44 -11.41
N GLY A 82 -15.68 10.28 -11.89
CA GLY A 82 -15.16 10.10 -13.24
C GLY A 82 -13.78 9.47 -13.34
N ASP A 83 -12.97 9.45 -12.25
CA ASP A 83 -11.59 8.92 -12.29
C ASP A 83 -11.53 7.40 -12.52
N LEU A 84 -12.66 6.66 -12.37
CA LEU A 84 -12.75 5.27 -12.82
C LEU A 84 -12.46 5.11 -14.31
N GLY A 85 -12.67 6.15 -15.12
CA GLY A 85 -12.28 6.16 -16.53
C GLY A 85 -10.78 6.06 -16.80
N MET A 86 -9.94 6.25 -15.77
CA MET A 86 -8.49 6.05 -15.86
C MET A 86 -8.08 4.57 -15.77
N ILE A 87 -8.99 3.69 -15.31
CA ILE A 87 -8.75 2.26 -15.08
C ILE A 87 -9.02 1.49 -16.37
N GLN A 88 -8.14 0.55 -16.72
CA GLN A 88 -8.25 -0.32 -17.87
C GLN A 88 -8.33 -1.79 -17.43
N GLU A 89 -8.87 -2.66 -18.28
CA GLU A 89 -9.14 -4.08 -18.00
C GLU A 89 -7.90 -4.86 -17.52
N ASP A 90 -6.73 -4.55 -18.08
CA ASP A 90 -5.47 -5.22 -17.72
C ASP A 90 -4.82 -4.68 -16.42
N ASP A 91 -5.39 -3.64 -15.78
CA ASP A 91 -4.86 -3.04 -14.57
C ASP A 91 -5.17 -3.92 -13.33
N ILE A 92 -4.33 -3.81 -12.31
CA ILE A 92 -4.59 -4.36 -10.97
C ILE A 92 -4.82 -3.21 -10.02
N VAL A 93 -5.89 -3.29 -9.21
CA VAL A 93 -6.20 -2.25 -8.21
C VAL A 93 -5.85 -2.74 -6.82
N VAL A 94 -5.01 -1.98 -6.11
CA VAL A 94 -4.68 -2.19 -4.69
C VAL A 94 -5.50 -1.24 -3.85
N ALA A 95 -6.47 -1.77 -3.14
CA ALA A 95 -7.39 -1.04 -2.29
C ALA A 95 -6.92 -1.10 -0.82
N ILE A 96 -6.57 0.04 -0.23
CA ILE A 96 -6.03 0.11 1.14
C ILE A 96 -7.04 0.75 2.09
N SER A 97 -7.45 -0.02 3.10
CA SER A 97 -8.26 0.44 4.23
C SER A 97 -7.91 -0.40 5.45
N TYR A 98 -7.34 0.22 6.50
CA TYR A 98 -6.93 -0.54 7.67
C TYR A 98 -8.10 -1.26 8.36
N SER A 99 -9.25 -0.60 8.52
CA SER A 99 -10.47 -1.25 9.01
C SER A 99 -11.03 -2.28 8.02
N GLY A 100 -10.82 -2.07 6.73
CA GLY A 100 -11.44 -2.82 5.65
C GLY A 100 -12.94 -2.57 5.48
N GLU A 101 -13.47 -1.51 6.15
CA GLU A 101 -14.90 -1.15 6.18
C GLU A 101 -15.17 0.28 5.67
N THR A 102 -14.21 0.91 5.00
CA THR A 102 -14.38 2.27 4.45
C THR A 102 -15.42 2.26 3.34
N GLU A 103 -16.60 2.82 3.60
CA GLU A 103 -17.79 2.72 2.74
C GLU A 103 -17.54 3.20 1.31
N ASP A 104 -16.94 4.40 1.14
CA ASP A 104 -16.68 4.95 -0.19
C ASP A 104 -15.67 4.12 -0.99
N LEU A 105 -14.70 3.50 -0.32
CA LEU A 105 -13.79 2.55 -0.97
C LEU A 105 -14.54 1.29 -1.40
N LEU A 106 -15.33 0.70 -0.51
CA LEU A 106 -16.07 -0.54 -0.77
C LEU A 106 -17.07 -0.39 -1.92
N LYS A 107 -17.69 0.79 -2.08
CA LYS A 107 -18.60 1.07 -3.21
C LYS A 107 -17.88 1.03 -4.57
N THR A 108 -16.58 1.33 -4.62
CA THR A 108 -15.82 1.31 -5.89
C THR A 108 -15.48 -0.11 -6.34
N ILE A 109 -15.28 -1.04 -5.41
CA ILE A 109 -14.77 -2.39 -5.72
C ILE A 109 -15.64 -3.16 -6.74
N PRO A 110 -17.00 -3.22 -6.59
CA PRO A 110 -17.81 -3.91 -7.58
C PRO A 110 -17.75 -3.29 -8.98
N ILE A 111 -17.51 -1.98 -9.06
CA ILE A 111 -17.38 -1.29 -10.35
C ILE A 111 -16.04 -1.65 -10.98
N ILE A 112 -14.95 -1.61 -10.22
CA ILE A 112 -13.60 -2.00 -10.65
C ILE A 112 -13.61 -3.45 -11.17
N LYS A 113 -14.23 -4.36 -10.45
CA LYS A 113 -14.34 -5.77 -10.87
C LYS A 113 -15.15 -5.94 -12.15
N ARG A 114 -16.20 -5.14 -12.38
CA ARG A 114 -16.95 -5.15 -13.65
C ARG A 114 -16.13 -4.61 -14.84
N LEU A 115 -15.10 -3.79 -14.59
CA LEU A 115 -14.15 -3.37 -15.63
C LEU A 115 -13.14 -4.47 -16.01
N GLY A 116 -13.18 -5.64 -15.35
CA GLY A 116 -12.28 -6.76 -15.60
C GLY A 116 -11.02 -6.77 -14.74
N CYS A 117 -10.84 -5.79 -13.87
CA CYS A 117 -9.62 -5.66 -13.05
C CYS A 117 -9.62 -6.61 -11.85
N SER A 118 -8.46 -7.16 -11.53
CA SER A 118 -8.21 -7.85 -10.26
C SER A 118 -8.03 -6.85 -9.13
N VAL A 119 -8.52 -7.19 -7.95
CA VAL A 119 -8.46 -6.34 -6.75
C VAL A 119 -7.62 -7.02 -5.67
N ILE A 120 -6.61 -6.31 -5.19
CA ILE A 120 -5.83 -6.68 -4.00
C ILE A 120 -6.30 -5.80 -2.85
N GLY A 121 -6.97 -6.39 -1.86
CA GLY A 121 -7.35 -5.70 -0.63
C GLY A 121 -6.21 -5.71 0.38
N VAL A 122 -5.99 -4.60 1.06
CA VAL A 122 -4.99 -4.46 2.14
C VAL A 122 -5.69 -3.93 3.38
N SER A 123 -5.74 -4.72 4.45
CA SER A 123 -6.39 -4.32 5.70
C SER A 123 -5.78 -4.95 6.95
N GLY A 124 -6.12 -4.42 8.13
CA GLY A 124 -5.76 -4.97 9.42
C GLY A 124 -6.68 -6.10 9.91
N ASN A 125 -7.71 -6.46 9.14
CA ASN A 125 -8.71 -7.45 9.53
C ASN A 125 -9.03 -8.41 8.37
N GLU A 126 -8.64 -9.67 8.53
CA GLU A 126 -8.90 -10.74 7.55
C GLU A 126 -10.38 -11.07 7.34
N LYS A 127 -11.25 -10.68 8.30
CA LYS A 127 -12.70 -10.89 8.25
C LYS A 127 -13.46 -9.68 7.72
N SER A 128 -12.76 -8.62 7.34
CA SER A 128 -13.38 -7.37 6.85
C SER A 128 -14.13 -7.59 5.53
N THR A 129 -15.01 -6.65 5.22
CA THR A 129 -15.72 -6.61 3.94
C THR A 129 -14.74 -6.51 2.78
N LEU A 130 -13.71 -5.65 2.88
CA LEU A 130 -12.68 -5.52 1.86
C LEU A 130 -11.96 -6.85 1.59
N SER A 131 -11.60 -7.59 2.65
CA SER A 131 -10.97 -8.92 2.49
C SER A 131 -11.86 -9.88 1.70
N LYS A 132 -13.16 -9.91 2.00
CA LYS A 132 -14.11 -10.83 1.36
C LYS A 132 -14.42 -10.52 -0.10
N VAL A 133 -14.37 -9.24 -0.49
CA VAL A 133 -14.71 -8.81 -1.86
C VAL A 133 -13.49 -8.71 -2.78
N SER A 134 -12.28 -8.76 -2.24
CA SER A 134 -11.03 -8.74 -2.99
C SER A 134 -10.68 -10.10 -3.58
N ASP A 135 -9.95 -10.13 -4.68
CA ASP A 135 -9.45 -11.38 -5.29
C ASP A 135 -8.23 -11.90 -4.53
N TYR A 136 -7.42 -11.00 -3.99
CA TYR A 136 -6.28 -11.26 -3.10
C TYR A 136 -6.38 -10.34 -1.89
N HIS A 137 -5.90 -10.79 -0.73
CA HIS A 137 -5.93 -9.97 0.46
C HIS A 137 -4.63 -10.04 1.23
N GLN A 138 -4.02 -8.87 1.50
CA GLN A 138 -2.88 -8.75 2.41
C GLN A 138 -3.35 -8.30 3.79
N LEU A 139 -3.09 -9.13 4.79
CA LEU A 139 -3.30 -8.75 6.19
C LEU A 139 -2.10 -7.91 6.67
N ILE A 140 -2.40 -6.74 7.26
CA ILE A 140 -1.43 -5.87 7.94
C ILE A 140 -1.99 -5.56 9.33
N LYS A 141 -1.91 -6.52 10.22
CA LYS A 141 -2.42 -6.35 11.59
C LYS A 141 -1.33 -5.78 12.49
N VAL A 142 -1.67 -4.76 13.27
CA VAL A 142 -0.87 -4.27 14.40
C VAL A 142 -1.63 -4.51 15.70
N GLU A 143 -0.92 -4.70 16.81
CA GLU A 143 -1.55 -4.96 18.11
C GLU A 143 -2.20 -3.69 18.68
N LYS A 144 -1.57 -2.53 18.43
CA LYS A 144 -2.08 -1.22 18.89
C LYS A 144 -1.49 -0.10 18.04
N GLU A 145 -2.16 1.04 18.04
CA GLU A 145 -1.57 2.29 17.56
C GLU A 145 -0.62 2.88 18.61
N ALA A 146 0.40 3.62 18.17
CA ALA A 146 1.27 4.38 19.08
C ALA A 146 0.55 5.62 19.67
N CYS A 147 -0.61 5.96 19.14
CA CYS A 147 -1.50 6.98 19.67
C CYS A 147 -2.04 6.55 21.04
N PRO A 148 -1.95 7.38 22.11
CA PRO A 148 -2.45 7.02 23.46
C PRO A 148 -3.95 6.72 23.50
N LEU A 149 -4.72 7.20 22.53
CA LEU A 149 -6.16 6.96 22.40
C LEU A 149 -6.48 5.74 21.51
N ASP A 150 -5.47 5.11 20.94
CA ASP A 150 -5.62 4.02 19.95
C ASP A 150 -6.54 4.39 18.75
N LEU A 151 -6.57 5.67 18.37
CA LEU A 151 -7.46 6.20 17.34
C LEU A 151 -6.73 6.71 16.10
N ALA A 152 -5.60 7.41 16.30
CA ALA A 152 -4.85 7.97 15.18
C ALA A 152 -3.99 6.89 14.51
N PRO A 153 -4.15 6.65 13.19
CA PRO A 153 -3.30 5.70 12.48
C PRO A 153 -1.83 6.12 12.54
N THR A 154 -1.03 5.39 13.27
CA THR A 154 0.41 5.55 13.48
C THR A 154 1.11 4.23 13.11
N SER A 155 1.12 3.26 14.02
CA SER A 155 1.70 1.92 13.79
C SER A 155 1.11 1.24 12.54
N SER A 156 -0.21 1.31 12.35
CA SER A 156 -0.87 0.74 11.17
C SER A 156 -0.46 1.44 9.87
N ALA A 157 -0.32 2.76 9.89
CA ALA A 157 0.11 3.53 8.73
C ALA A 157 1.58 3.23 8.38
N THR A 158 2.46 3.17 9.38
CA THR A 158 3.88 2.81 9.21
C THR A 158 4.04 1.38 8.72
N ALA A 159 3.30 0.42 9.28
CA ALA A 159 3.32 -0.97 8.81
C ALA A 159 2.85 -1.10 7.34
N THR A 160 1.79 -0.38 6.95
CA THR A 160 1.31 -0.34 5.57
C THR A 160 2.36 0.25 4.62
N LEU A 161 3.04 1.32 5.04
CA LEU A 161 4.11 1.94 4.26
C LEU A 161 5.27 0.97 4.03
N VAL A 162 5.74 0.30 5.09
CA VAL A 162 6.86 -0.65 5.02
C VAL A 162 6.48 -1.89 4.21
N TRP A 163 5.23 -2.37 4.30
CA TRP A 163 4.72 -3.40 3.39
C TRP A 163 4.83 -2.97 1.92
N GLY A 164 4.43 -1.74 1.61
CA GLY A 164 4.54 -1.19 0.25
C GLY A 164 5.98 -1.10 -0.24
N ASP A 165 6.93 -0.75 0.63
CA ASP A 165 8.34 -0.74 0.30
C ASP A 165 8.88 -2.17 0.08
N ALA A 166 8.46 -3.14 0.89
CA ALA A 166 8.78 -4.55 0.69
C ALA A 166 8.25 -5.07 -0.66
N LEU A 167 7.01 -4.69 -1.03
CA LEU A 167 6.42 -5.02 -2.32
C LEU A 167 7.24 -4.42 -3.47
N ALA A 168 7.58 -3.13 -3.41
CA ALA A 168 8.33 -2.44 -4.45
C ALA A 168 9.73 -3.05 -4.66
N ILE A 169 10.45 -3.33 -3.58
CA ILE A 169 11.79 -3.93 -3.64
C ILE A 169 11.75 -5.39 -4.13
N SER A 170 10.74 -6.16 -3.73
CA SER A 170 10.53 -7.53 -4.21
C SER A 170 10.30 -7.56 -5.72
N LEU A 171 9.44 -6.67 -6.24
CA LEU A 171 9.17 -6.51 -7.68
C LEU A 171 10.41 -6.01 -8.43
N MET A 172 11.10 -5.01 -7.89
CA MET A 172 12.35 -4.49 -8.44
C MET A 172 13.38 -5.62 -8.64
N LYS A 173 13.58 -6.45 -7.62
CA LYS A 173 14.49 -7.60 -7.69
C LYS A 173 14.00 -8.65 -8.69
N LYS A 174 12.72 -8.99 -8.69
CA LYS A 174 12.12 -9.97 -9.60
C LYS A 174 12.21 -9.54 -11.06
N LYS A 175 12.08 -8.24 -11.34
CA LYS A 175 12.23 -7.63 -12.68
C LYS A 175 13.70 -7.43 -13.10
N ASN A 176 14.67 -7.76 -12.24
CA ASN A 176 16.10 -7.48 -12.48
C ASN A 176 16.36 -6.00 -12.84
N PHE A 177 15.66 -5.09 -12.14
CA PHE A 177 15.77 -3.65 -12.34
C PHE A 177 17.17 -3.16 -11.93
N LYS A 178 17.82 -2.39 -12.81
CA LYS A 178 19.21 -1.99 -12.68
C LYS A 178 19.37 -0.50 -12.37
N PRO A 179 20.55 -0.06 -11.88
CA PRO A 179 20.83 1.37 -11.66
C PRO A 179 20.57 2.24 -12.90
N GLU A 180 20.85 1.72 -14.10
CA GLU A 180 20.61 2.44 -15.35
C GLU A 180 19.12 2.68 -15.62
N ASP A 181 18.26 1.77 -15.16
CA ASP A 181 16.80 1.93 -15.29
C ASP A 181 16.30 2.99 -14.28
N PHE A 182 16.88 3.03 -13.08
CA PHE A 182 16.60 4.06 -12.09
C PHE A 182 16.97 5.46 -12.60
N ALA A 183 18.13 5.59 -13.25
CA ALA A 183 18.59 6.85 -13.82
C ALA A 183 17.62 7.41 -14.87
N LYS A 184 16.97 6.56 -15.68
CA LYS A 184 15.96 6.98 -16.68
C LYS A 184 14.76 7.68 -16.05
N SER A 185 14.35 7.26 -14.84
CA SER A 185 13.21 7.84 -14.13
C SER A 185 13.60 9.05 -13.25
N HIS A 186 14.92 9.33 -13.07
CA HIS A 186 15.44 10.40 -12.23
C HIS A 186 16.46 11.30 -12.95
N PRO A 187 16.15 11.88 -14.12
CA PRO A 187 17.15 12.59 -14.96
C PRO A 187 17.73 13.86 -14.33
N GLY A 188 17.05 14.44 -13.34
CA GLY A 188 17.47 15.70 -12.68
C GLY A 188 18.02 15.53 -11.26
N GLY A 189 18.03 14.32 -10.71
CA GLY A 189 18.40 14.08 -9.31
C GLY A 189 19.87 13.69 -9.11
N THR A 190 20.43 13.97 -7.94
CA THR A 190 21.75 13.48 -7.53
C THR A 190 21.83 11.95 -7.53
N LEU A 191 20.69 11.28 -7.37
CA LEU A 191 20.56 9.81 -7.43
C LEU A 191 20.62 9.25 -8.87
N GLY A 192 20.19 10.03 -9.87
CA GLY A 192 20.29 9.64 -11.29
C GLY A 192 21.67 9.86 -11.91
N LYS A 193 22.59 10.49 -11.14
CA LYS A 193 23.98 10.77 -11.58
C LYS A 193 25.01 9.81 -10.97
N ARG A 194 24.57 8.86 -10.18
CA ARG A 194 25.40 7.79 -9.63
C ARG A 194 25.25 6.55 -10.53
#